data_61606e0143e34e35247a1c8b947a89da
#
_entry.id   61606e0143e34e35247a1c8b947a89da
#
_cell.length_a   1.000
_cell.length_b   1.000
_cell.length_c   1.000
_cell.angle_alpha   90.00
_cell.angle_beta   90.00
_cell.angle_gamma   90.00
#
_symmetry.space_group_name_H-M   'P 1'
#
loop_
_entity.id
_entity.type
_entity.pdbx_description
1 polymer ?
#
loop_
_entity_poly.entity_id
_entity_poly.type
_entity_poly.pdbx_seq_one_letter_code
_entity_poly.pdbx_strand_id
1 'polypeptide(L)'
;MMLMLGACTRNHGDIGIWFGTWHVEQITADGTPVNVEGDYFFQFQNKVFRVSQVYGHEQLVESFGTWDENGDRMTVSFPDPSVYYILMPGLENHNEFTVARTSSKEISFTKTYSDGSIYVYHLKKQP
;
A
#
# COMPACT_ATOMS: atom_id res chain seq x y z
N MET A 1 4.28 28.43 -13.35
CA MET A 1 4.60 28.19 -13.37
C MET A 1 4.87 27.79 -13.10
N MET A 2 4.66 27.48 -13.17
CA MET A 2 4.97 27.10 -13.12
C MET A 2 5.21 26.58 -12.94
N LEU A 3 5.10 26.51 -12.97
CA LEU A 3 5.42 26.07 -12.99
C LEU A 3 5.70 25.58 -12.77
N MET A 4 5.72 25.53 -12.86
CA MET A 4 6.08 25.04 -12.81
C MET A 4 6.39 24.59 -12.38
N LEU A 5 6.31 24.59 -12.39
CA LEU A 5 6.66 24.05 -12.09
C LEU A 5 6.70 23.42 -11.70
N GLY A 6 6.72 23.29 -11.59
CA GLY A 6 6.72 22.69 -11.45
C GLY A 6 6.63 21.91 -11.28
N ALA A 7 6.58 21.60 -11.55
CA ALA A 7 6.52 20.86 -11.64
C ALA A 7 6.80 20.13 -11.54
N CYS A 8 6.97 20.07 -11.66
CA CYS A 8 7.23 19.32 -11.58
C CYS A 8 7.37 18.71 -11.01
N THR A 9 7.41 18.59 -10.90
CA THR A 9 7.41 17.91 -10.45
C THR A 9 6.78 17.30 -10.05
N ARG A 10 6.28 17.08 -10.30
CA ARG A 10 5.65 16.26 -10.13
C ARG A 10 5.56 15.23 -10.71
N ASN A 11 5.48 15.00 -10.97
CA ASN A 11 5.53 13.99 -11.33
C ASN A 11 6.22 13.51 -11.89
N HIS A 12 6.52 13.85 -12.27
CA HIS A 12 7.51 13.22 -12.50
C HIS A 12 8.04 12.44 -11.45
N GLY A 13 8.73 12.01 -11.36
CA GLY A 13 9.12 11.31 -10.18
C GLY A 13 8.47 11.77 -8.89
N ASP A 14 7.62 12.69 -9.01
CA ASP A 14 6.91 13.23 -7.85
C ASP A 14 5.77 12.29 -7.47
N ILE A 15 5.91 11.66 -6.33
CA ILE A 15 4.89 10.74 -5.82
C ILE A 15 3.95 11.42 -4.82
N GLY A 16 4.15 12.72 -4.60
CA GLY A 16 3.22 13.53 -3.81
C GLY A 16 2.97 12.98 -2.43
N ILE A 17 1.71 12.78 -2.10
CA ILE A 17 1.31 12.33 -0.76
C ILE A 17 1.79 10.92 -0.47
N TRP A 18 2.11 10.13 -1.50
CA TRP A 18 2.49 8.74 -1.31
C TRP A 18 3.89 8.57 -0.76
N PHE A 19 4.72 9.59 -0.88
CA PHE A 19 6.10 9.50 -0.42
C PHE A 19 6.14 9.22 1.09
N GLY A 20 6.94 8.23 1.48
CA GLY A 20 7.13 7.89 2.88
C GLY A 20 6.58 6.51 3.22
N THR A 21 6.35 6.31 4.51
CA THR A 21 5.93 5.01 5.05
C THR A 21 4.53 5.13 5.62
N TRP A 22 3.71 4.13 5.30
CA TRP A 22 2.33 4.05 5.79
C TRP A 22 2.19 2.79 6.63
N HIS A 23 1.72 2.95 7.86
CA HIS A 23 1.45 1.82 8.75
C HIS A 23 0.04 1.30 8.50
N VAL A 24 -0.08 -0.01 8.34
CA VAL A 24 -1.40 -0.64 8.18
C VAL A 24 -1.99 -0.81 9.57
N GLU A 25 -2.95 0.08 9.91
CA GLU A 25 -3.53 0.11 11.25
C GLU A 25 -4.53 -1.00 11.46
N GLN A 26 -5.27 -1.36 10.42
CA GLN A 26 -6.31 -2.38 10.51
C GLN A 26 -6.59 -2.95 9.13
N ILE A 27 -6.89 -4.24 9.12
CA ILE A 27 -7.34 -4.94 7.91
C ILE A 27 -8.69 -5.54 8.22
N THR A 28 -9.67 -5.33 7.34
CA THR A 28 -10.97 -6.01 7.46
C THR A 28 -11.22 -6.85 6.23
N ALA A 29 -11.93 -7.96 6.43
CA ALA A 29 -12.40 -8.81 5.34
C ALA A 29 -13.92 -8.87 5.46
N ASP A 30 -14.63 -8.36 4.45
CA ASP A 30 -16.09 -8.25 4.45
C ASP A 30 -16.59 -7.55 5.73
N GLY A 31 -15.85 -6.52 6.16
CA GLY A 31 -16.23 -5.72 7.31
C GLY A 31 -15.78 -6.28 8.66
N THR A 32 -15.21 -7.49 8.69
CA THR A 32 -14.77 -8.11 9.95
C THR A 32 -13.26 -7.93 10.11
N PRO A 33 -12.79 -7.43 11.27
CA PRO A 33 -11.35 -7.29 11.48
C PRO A 33 -10.61 -8.61 11.36
N VAL A 34 -9.44 -8.57 10.73
CA VAL A 34 -8.60 -9.74 10.54
C VAL A 34 -7.39 -9.62 11.46
N ASN A 35 -7.09 -10.70 12.18
CA ASN A 35 -5.91 -10.73 13.03
C ASN A 35 -4.66 -10.93 12.17
N VAL A 36 -3.61 -10.18 12.52
CA VAL A 36 -2.35 -10.29 11.82
C VAL A 36 -1.22 -10.42 12.82
N GLU A 37 -0.10 -10.99 12.37
CA GLU A 37 1.11 -11.09 13.18
C GLU A 37 2.04 -9.93 12.84
N GLY A 38 2.46 -9.20 13.88
CA GLY A 38 3.39 -8.10 13.68
C GLY A 38 2.74 -6.89 13.06
N ASP A 39 3.56 -6.04 12.50
CA ASP A 39 3.14 -4.80 11.89
C ASP A 39 3.44 -4.81 10.41
N TYR A 40 2.52 -4.29 9.62
CA TYR A 40 2.71 -4.15 8.18
C TYR A 40 2.87 -2.70 7.82
N PHE A 41 3.76 -2.45 6.87
CA PHE A 41 4.01 -1.09 6.36
C PHE A 41 4.04 -1.11 4.85
N PHE A 42 3.47 -0.08 4.24
CA PHE A 42 3.57 0.16 2.81
C PHE A 42 4.50 1.34 2.59
N GLN A 43 5.42 1.23 1.63
CA GLN A 43 6.30 2.32 1.26
C GLN A 43 6.25 2.51 -0.24
N PHE A 44 6.15 3.77 -0.65
CA PHE A 44 6.09 4.14 -2.06
C PHE A 44 7.33 4.97 -2.38
N GLN A 45 8.07 4.57 -3.41
CA GLN A 45 9.24 5.28 -3.87
C GLN A 45 9.23 5.25 -5.39
N ASN A 46 9.12 6.42 -6.02
CA ASN A 46 9.10 6.51 -7.47
C ASN A 46 8.17 5.42 -8.06
N LYS A 47 8.71 4.41 -8.72
CA LYS A 47 7.88 3.34 -9.28
C LYS A 47 7.90 2.07 -8.44
N VAL A 48 8.57 2.10 -7.30
CA VAL A 48 8.75 0.90 -6.48
C VAL A 48 7.81 0.95 -5.29
N PHE A 49 7.14 -0.17 -5.06
CA PHE A 49 6.30 -0.38 -3.88
C PHE A 49 6.97 -1.42 -3.00
N ARG A 50 7.05 -1.14 -1.71
CA ARG A 50 7.57 -2.10 -0.75
C ARG A 50 6.52 -2.37 0.31
N VAL A 51 6.26 -3.64 0.59
CA VAL A 51 5.49 -4.04 1.75
C VAL A 51 6.43 -4.72 2.71
N SER A 52 6.35 -4.33 3.99
CA SER A 52 7.20 -4.88 5.04
C SER A 52 6.32 -5.47 6.13
N GLN A 53 6.79 -6.57 6.71
CA GLN A 53 6.16 -7.16 7.89
C GLN A 53 7.22 -7.25 8.97
N VAL A 54 6.98 -6.60 10.11
CA VAL A 54 7.91 -6.55 11.23
C VAL A 54 7.34 -7.37 12.37
N TYR A 55 8.07 -8.39 12.78
CA TYR A 55 7.68 -9.23 13.90
C TYR A 55 8.30 -8.72 15.20
N GLY A 56 7.76 -9.17 16.32
CA GLY A 56 8.15 -8.68 17.63
C GLY A 56 9.58 -8.95 18.05
N HIS A 57 10.33 -9.77 17.32
CA HIS A 57 11.72 -10.07 17.63
C HIS A 57 12.67 -9.48 16.62
N GLU A 58 12.30 -8.31 16.09
CA GLU A 58 13.11 -7.57 15.12
C GLU A 58 13.30 -8.34 13.80
N GLN A 59 12.44 -9.29 13.54
CA GLN A 59 12.46 -9.97 12.25
C GLN A 59 11.72 -9.13 11.23
N LEU A 60 12.29 -9.04 10.04
CA LEU A 60 11.73 -8.22 8.96
C LEU A 60 11.61 -9.08 7.71
N VAL A 61 10.42 -9.09 7.13
CA VAL A 61 10.18 -9.71 5.84
C VAL A 61 9.70 -8.62 4.90
N GLU A 62 10.26 -8.56 3.70
CA GLU A 62 9.93 -7.51 2.74
C GLU A 62 9.67 -8.11 1.37
N SER A 63 8.75 -7.50 0.63
CA SER A 63 8.53 -7.79 -0.77
C SER A 63 8.46 -6.48 -1.53
N PHE A 64 9.00 -6.50 -2.75
CA PHE A 64 9.06 -5.34 -3.60
C PHE A 64 8.25 -5.57 -4.85
N GLY A 65 7.55 -4.55 -5.29
CA GLY A 65 6.79 -4.59 -6.52
C GLY A 65 6.78 -3.23 -7.19
N THR A 66 5.85 -3.05 -8.10
CA THR A 66 5.66 -1.78 -8.80
C THR A 66 4.27 -1.26 -8.49
N TRP A 67 4.10 0.04 -8.60
CA TRP A 67 2.81 0.65 -8.38
C TRP A 67 2.51 1.71 -9.44
N ASP A 68 1.22 1.92 -9.65
CA ASP A 68 0.76 2.94 -10.58
C ASP A 68 -0.55 3.51 -10.05
N GLU A 69 -0.74 4.79 -10.24
CA GLU A 69 -1.92 5.50 -9.76
C GLU A 69 -2.68 6.08 -10.92
N ASN A 70 -4.02 5.92 -10.89
CA ASN A 70 -4.89 6.48 -11.91
C ASN A 70 -6.18 6.94 -11.22
N GLY A 71 -6.24 8.23 -10.90
CA GLY A 71 -7.37 8.77 -10.16
C GLY A 71 -7.43 8.20 -8.76
N ASP A 72 -8.56 7.58 -8.42
CA ASP A 72 -8.72 6.93 -7.12
C ASP A 72 -8.34 5.45 -7.15
N ARG A 73 -7.69 5.00 -8.23
CA ARG A 73 -7.24 3.63 -8.38
C ARG A 73 -5.74 3.54 -8.21
N MET A 74 -5.33 2.51 -7.48
CA MET A 74 -3.92 2.22 -7.27
C MET A 74 -3.69 0.76 -7.64
N THR A 75 -2.76 0.51 -8.56
CA THR A 75 -2.40 -0.85 -8.95
C THR A 75 -1.04 -1.18 -8.36
N VAL A 76 -0.95 -2.32 -7.68
CA VAL A 76 0.31 -2.79 -7.10
C VAL A 76 0.54 -4.21 -7.59
N SER A 77 1.71 -4.44 -8.20
CA SER A 77 2.04 -5.74 -8.77
C SER A 77 3.39 -6.20 -8.25
N PHE A 78 3.48 -7.48 -7.92
CA PHE A 78 4.71 -8.11 -7.45
C PHE A 78 5.16 -9.16 -8.46
N PRO A 79 6.48 -9.30 -8.67
CA PRO A 79 6.96 -10.42 -9.46
C PRO A 79 6.66 -11.71 -8.70
N ASP A 80 6.25 -12.73 -9.43
CA ASP A 80 5.99 -14.03 -8.85
C ASP A 80 7.30 -14.66 -8.38
N PRO A 81 7.39 -15.25 -7.21
CA PRO A 81 6.37 -15.46 -6.17
C PRO A 81 6.58 -14.60 -4.92
N SER A 82 7.18 -13.43 -5.04
CA SER A 82 7.69 -12.68 -3.88
C SER A 82 6.61 -12.31 -2.87
N VAL A 83 5.36 -12.16 -3.32
CA VAL A 83 4.27 -11.78 -2.41
C VAL A 83 4.02 -12.86 -1.34
N TYR A 84 4.40 -14.11 -1.63
CA TYR A 84 4.15 -15.20 -0.70
C TYR A 84 5.03 -15.16 0.55
N TYR A 85 6.07 -14.36 0.53
CA TYR A 85 6.91 -14.20 1.72
C TYR A 85 6.28 -13.25 2.73
N ILE A 86 5.31 -12.45 2.28
CA ILE A 86 4.57 -11.56 3.15
C ILE A 86 3.20 -12.19 3.37
N LEU A 87 2.92 -12.63 4.58
CA LEU A 87 1.67 -13.32 4.90
C LEU A 87 0.56 -12.32 5.19
N MET A 88 0.45 -11.28 4.38
CA MET A 88 -0.54 -10.24 4.57
C MET A 88 -1.88 -10.67 3.98
N PRO A 89 -2.95 -10.68 4.80
CA PRO A 89 -4.25 -11.11 4.30
C PRO A 89 -4.71 -10.28 3.11
N GLY A 90 -5.21 -10.96 2.08
CA GLY A 90 -5.79 -10.32 0.91
C GLY A 90 -4.80 -9.87 -0.14
N LEU A 91 -3.50 -9.85 0.16
CA LEU A 91 -2.49 -9.38 -0.78
C LEU A 91 -2.17 -10.48 -1.79
N GLU A 92 -2.13 -10.09 -3.06
CA GLU A 92 -1.88 -11.02 -4.17
C GLU A 92 -0.77 -10.48 -5.05
N ASN A 93 -0.40 -11.24 -6.08
CA ASN A 93 0.63 -10.80 -7.01
C ASN A 93 0.21 -9.55 -7.76
N HIS A 94 -1.07 -9.44 -8.08
CA HIS A 94 -1.62 -8.26 -8.74
C HIS A 94 -2.79 -7.75 -7.92
N ASN A 95 -2.74 -6.47 -7.56
CA ASN A 95 -3.76 -5.88 -6.69
C ASN A 95 -4.26 -4.59 -7.29
N GLU A 96 -5.59 -4.45 -7.36
CA GLU A 96 -6.22 -3.21 -7.77
C GLU A 96 -6.99 -2.65 -6.59
N PHE A 97 -6.51 -1.54 -6.07
CA PHE A 97 -7.13 -0.89 -4.93
C PHE A 97 -7.94 0.31 -5.37
N THR A 98 -9.06 0.52 -4.69
CA THR A 98 -9.73 1.82 -4.71
C THR A 98 -9.27 2.56 -3.46
N VAL A 99 -8.86 3.81 -3.64
CA VAL A 99 -8.25 4.60 -2.57
C VAL A 99 -9.22 5.67 -2.12
N ALA A 100 -9.43 5.76 -0.81
CA ALA A 100 -10.24 6.82 -0.23
C ALA A 100 -9.39 7.53 0.83
N ARG A 101 -9.27 8.85 0.70
CA ARG A 101 -8.49 9.65 1.64
C ARG A 101 -9.40 10.28 2.67
N THR A 102 -9.11 10.01 3.93
CA THR A 102 -9.80 10.66 5.05
C THR A 102 -9.12 11.96 5.39
N SER A 103 -7.78 11.97 5.32
CA SER A 103 -6.97 13.16 5.58
C SER A 103 -5.65 13.01 4.86
N SER A 104 -4.74 13.98 5.04
CA SER A 104 -3.42 13.90 4.42
C SER A 104 -2.58 12.77 5.01
N LYS A 105 -3.00 12.21 6.15
CA LYS A 105 -2.24 11.17 6.85
C LYS A 105 -3.00 9.88 7.05
N GLU A 106 -4.24 9.78 6.58
CA GLU A 106 -5.05 8.59 6.75
C GLU A 106 -5.78 8.26 5.46
N ILE A 107 -5.59 7.03 4.99
CA ILE A 107 -6.21 6.57 3.76
C ILE A 107 -6.70 5.14 3.94
N SER A 108 -7.62 4.74 3.07
CA SER A 108 -8.09 3.37 3.00
C SER A 108 -7.86 2.83 1.61
N PHE A 109 -7.37 1.59 1.54
CA PHE A 109 -7.24 0.83 0.30
C PHE A 109 -8.26 -0.29 0.32
N THR A 110 -9.09 -0.37 -0.71
CA THR A 110 -10.11 -1.42 -0.81
C THR A 110 -9.84 -2.27 -2.04
N LYS A 111 -9.88 -3.58 -1.89
CA LYS A 111 -9.72 -4.48 -3.02
C LYS A 111 -10.63 -5.68 -2.89
N THR A 112 -10.92 -6.35 -4.03
CA THR A 112 -11.62 -7.62 -4.04
C THR A 112 -10.57 -8.73 -4.17
N TYR A 113 -10.60 -9.66 -3.22
CA TYR A 113 -9.70 -10.80 -3.24
C TYR A 113 -10.22 -11.84 -4.24
N SER A 114 -9.39 -12.82 -4.61
CA SER A 114 -9.74 -13.81 -5.61
C SER A 114 -10.94 -14.68 -5.21
N ASP A 115 -11.21 -14.80 -3.91
CA ASP A 115 -12.37 -15.57 -3.43
C ASP A 115 -13.65 -14.73 -3.35
N GLY A 116 -13.59 -13.46 -3.75
CA GLY A 116 -14.73 -12.55 -3.71
C GLY A 116 -14.83 -11.71 -2.46
N SER A 117 -14.00 -11.95 -1.46
CA SER A 117 -14.02 -11.16 -0.23
C SER A 117 -13.53 -9.74 -0.49
N ILE A 118 -14.10 -8.78 0.23
CA ILE A 118 -13.71 -7.38 0.12
C ILE A 118 -12.76 -7.07 1.27
N TYR A 119 -11.53 -6.75 0.95
CA TYR A 119 -10.52 -6.37 1.94
C TYR A 119 -10.36 -4.87 1.98
N VAL A 120 -10.31 -4.32 3.18
CA VAL A 120 -10.03 -2.90 3.39
C VAL A 120 -8.83 -2.78 4.30
N TYR A 121 -7.86 -1.98 3.86
CA TYR A 121 -6.64 -1.71 4.61
C TYR A 121 -6.67 -0.26 5.03
N HIS A 122 -6.66 -0.01 6.33
CA HIS A 122 -6.65 1.34 6.88
C HIS A 122 -5.20 1.71 7.19
N LEU A 123 -4.73 2.77 6.57
CA LEU A 123 -3.32 3.16 6.63
C LEU A 123 -3.16 4.52 7.27
N LYS A 124 -2.10 4.66 8.05
CA LYS A 124 -1.74 5.93 8.67
C LYS A 124 -0.30 6.25 8.34
N LYS A 125 -0.07 7.48 7.87
CA LYS A 125 1.27 7.91 7.48
C LYS A 125 2.14 8.07 8.72
N GLN A 126 3.35 7.56 8.63
CA GLN A 126 4.33 7.67 9.69
C GLN A 126 5.06 8.99 9.60
N PRO A 127 5.44 9.61 10.75
CA PRO A 127 6.16 10.88 10.74
C PRO A 127 7.55 10.78 10.15
#